data_f19be6cd6aa62a41b40dff662f0d6cb2
#
_entry.id   f19be6cd6aa62a41b40dff662f0d6cb2
#
_cell.length_a   1.000
_cell.length_b   1.000
_cell.length_c   1.000
_cell.angle_alpha   90.00
_cell.angle_beta   90.00
_cell.angle_gamma   90.00
#
_symmetry.space_group_name_H-M   'P 1'
#
loop_
_entity.id
_entity.type
_entity.pdbx_description
1 polymer ?
#
loop_
_entity_poly.entity_id
_entity_poly.type
_entity_poly.pdbx_seq_one_letter_code
_entity_poly.pdbx_strand_id
1 'polypeptide(L)'
;MPSLSILALAAMFTAAGIAHFIWPAMFARIVPPYLPAPMALVYISGAFEIAGGIGVLFPQVRFWAGWGLILLLLAVFPANIHMALNPEAFSRIPGWSLWARLPLQFVLIAWVYVAACRP
;
A
#
# COMPACT_ATOMS: atom_id res chain seq x y z
N MET A 1 -19.06 -3.87 -16.63
CA MET A 1 -17.84 -4.67 -16.36
C MET A 1 -16.72 -3.75 -15.90
N PRO A 2 -15.98 -4.11 -14.87
CA PRO A 2 -14.78 -3.35 -14.49
C PRO A 2 -13.73 -3.43 -15.58
N SER A 3 -12.95 -2.35 -15.75
CA SER A 3 -11.83 -2.35 -16.68
C SER A 3 -10.72 -3.27 -16.19
N LEU A 4 -9.78 -3.62 -17.09
CA LEU A 4 -8.59 -4.36 -16.69
C LEU A 4 -7.78 -3.62 -15.63
N SER A 5 -7.72 -2.28 -15.73
CA SER A 5 -7.04 -1.45 -14.75
C SER A 5 -7.64 -1.61 -13.36
N ILE A 6 -8.97 -1.56 -13.25
CA ILE A 6 -9.68 -1.77 -11.98
C ILE A 6 -9.46 -3.19 -11.45
N LEU A 7 -9.52 -4.20 -12.31
CA LEU A 7 -9.28 -5.58 -11.90
C LEU A 7 -7.85 -5.76 -11.38
N ALA A 8 -6.87 -5.15 -12.03
CA ALA A 8 -5.47 -5.20 -11.60
C ALA A 8 -5.26 -4.51 -10.26
N LEU A 9 -5.88 -3.34 -10.05
CA LEU A 9 -5.84 -2.65 -8.76
C LEU A 9 -6.44 -3.50 -7.66
N ALA A 10 -7.62 -4.06 -7.91
CA ALA A 10 -8.31 -4.90 -6.94
C ALA A 10 -7.46 -6.11 -6.56
N ALA A 11 -6.89 -6.80 -7.53
CA ALA A 11 -6.06 -7.97 -7.29
C ALA A 11 -4.80 -7.60 -6.50
N MET A 12 -4.12 -6.54 -6.90
CA MET A 12 -2.86 -6.14 -6.27
C MET A 12 -3.05 -5.71 -4.82
N PHE A 13 -4.01 -4.82 -4.55
CA PHE A 13 -4.21 -4.32 -3.19
C PHE A 13 -4.82 -5.38 -2.28
N THR A 14 -5.72 -6.21 -2.80
CA THR A 14 -6.28 -7.31 -2.01
C THR A 14 -5.19 -8.32 -1.64
N ALA A 15 -4.35 -8.69 -2.59
CA ALA A 15 -3.25 -9.62 -2.33
C ALA A 15 -2.23 -9.03 -1.35
N ALA A 16 -1.88 -7.75 -1.50
CA ALA A 16 -0.98 -7.07 -0.59
C ALA A 16 -1.56 -7.00 0.82
N GLY A 17 -2.84 -6.71 0.94
CA GLY A 17 -3.52 -6.68 2.24
C GLY A 17 -3.55 -8.05 2.91
N ILE A 18 -3.82 -9.10 2.15
CA ILE A 18 -3.78 -10.47 2.66
C ILE A 18 -2.38 -10.82 3.16
N ALA A 19 -1.34 -10.39 2.43
CA ALA A 19 0.04 -10.62 2.82
C ALA A 19 0.36 -10.03 4.20
N HIS A 20 -0.27 -8.91 4.57
CA HIS A 20 -0.10 -8.31 5.89
C HIS A 20 -0.56 -9.24 7.01
N PHE A 21 -1.56 -10.09 6.74
CA PHE A 21 -2.06 -11.05 7.72
C PHE A 21 -1.27 -12.36 7.73
N ILE A 22 -0.66 -12.73 6.59
CA ILE A 22 0.13 -13.96 6.49
C ILE A 22 1.54 -13.75 7.04
N TRP A 23 2.17 -12.59 6.74
CA TRP A 23 3.53 -12.27 7.15
C TRP A 23 3.60 -10.96 7.94
N PRO A 24 2.86 -10.83 9.04
CA PRO A 24 2.78 -9.54 9.75
C PRO A 24 4.13 -9.07 10.33
N ALA A 25 4.97 -10.00 10.77
CA ALA A 25 6.26 -9.62 11.36
C ALA A 25 7.19 -8.98 10.33
N MET A 26 7.14 -9.44 9.08
CA MET A 26 7.93 -8.88 7.99
C MET A 26 7.53 -7.42 7.74
N PHE A 27 6.24 -7.14 7.70
CA PHE A 27 5.75 -5.77 7.51
C PHE A 27 5.98 -4.90 8.74
N ALA A 28 5.91 -5.49 9.95
CA ALA A 28 6.14 -4.73 11.18
C ALA A 28 7.57 -4.18 11.25
N ARG A 29 8.55 -4.88 10.67
CA ARG A 29 9.93 -4.41 10.63
C ARG A 29 10.13 -3.16 9.79
N ILE A 30 9.21 -2.88 8.87
CA ILE A 30 9.25 -1.69 8.00
C ILE A 30 8.70 -0.47 8.73
N VAL A 31 7.86 -0.66 9.76
CA VAL A 31 7.26 0.44 10.50
C VAL A 31 8.37 1.25 11.18
N PRO A 32 8.42 2.59 10.98
CA PRO A 32 9.43 3.41 11.63
C PRO A 32 9.39 3.26 13.16
N PRO A 33 10.56 3.25 13.85
CA PRO A 33 10.61 3.01 15.29
C PRO A 33 9.87 4.07 16.11
N TYR A 34 9.66 5.26 15.57
CA TYR A 34 8.95 6.32 16.27
C TYR A 34 7.43 6.15 16.27
N LEU A 35 6.90 5.16 15.56
CA LEU A 35 5.47 4.88 15.55
C LEU A 35 5.14 3.76 16.54
N PRO A 36 3.99 3.87 17.25
CA PRO A 36 3.62 2.88 18.24
C PRO A 36 2.94 1.66 17.60
N ALA A 37 2.95 0.54 18.35
CA ALA A 37 2.18 -0.66 18.03
C ALA A 37 2.33 -1.13 16.59
N PRO A 38 3.54 -1.50 16.14
CA PRO A 38 3.77 -1.85 14.73
C PRO A 38 2.90 -3.00 14.23
N MET A 39 2.62 -4.02 15.05
CA MET A 39 1.75 -5.12 14.63
C MET A 39 0.32 -4.65 14.38
N ALA A 40 -0.20 -3.77 15.25
CA ALA A 40 -1.54 -3.21 15.05
C ALA A 40 -1.61 -2.38 13.76
N LEU A 41 -0.57 -1.58 13.49
CA LEU A 41 -0.50 -0.79 12.26
C LEU A 41 -0.50 -1.67 11.02
N VAL A 42 0.22 -2.79 11.06
CA VAL A 42 0.25 -3.75 9.95
C VAL A 42 -1.14 -4.32 9.69
N TYR A 43 -1.82 -4.78 10.73
CA TYR A 43 -3.16 -5.37 10.57
C TYR A 43 -4.18 -4.33 10.10
N ILE A 44 -4.13 -3.12 10.64
CA ILE A 44 -5.03 -2.05 10.22
C ILE A 44 -4.78 -1.70 8.75
N SER A 45 -3.53 -1.56 8.33
CA SER A 45 -3.17 -1.28 6.94
C SER A 45 -3.65 -2.38 6.02
N GLY A 46 -3.44 -3.64 6.41
CA GLY A 46 -3.88 -4.79 5.62
C GLY A 46 -5.39 -4.82 5.45
N ALA A 47 -6.13 -4.54 6.52
CA ALA A 47 -7.60 -4.49 6.46
C ALA A 47 -8.08 -3.39 5.50
N PHE A 48 -7.49 -2.20 5.57
CA PHE A 48 -7.83 -1.11 4.66
C PHE A 48 -7.45 -1.42 3.20
N GLU A 49 -6.33 -2.09 2.98
CA GLU A 49 -5.93 -2.50 1.62
C GLU A 49 -6.92 -3.49 1.03
N ILE A 50 -7.37 -4.46 1.81
CA ILE A 50 -8.38 -5.43 1.36
C ILE A 50 -9.69 -4.71 1.07
N ALA A 51 -10.15 -3.88 2.00
CA ALA A 51 -11.40 -3.14 1.84
C ALA A 51 -11.36 -2.23 0.60
N GLY A 52 -10.25 -1.50 0.41
CA GLY A 52 -10.08 -0.63 -0.75
C GLY A 52 -9.95 -1.42 -2.05
N GLY A 53 -9.19 -2.52 -2.03
CA GLY A 53 -9.01 -3.37 -3.19
C GLY A 53 -10.31 -4.01 -3.67
N ILE A 54 -11.13 -4.49 -2.74
CA ILE A 54 -12.45 -5.03 -3.07
C ILE A 54 -13.41 -3.89 -3.45
N GLY A 55 -13.34 -2.77 -2.71
CA GLY A 55 -14.24 -1.64 -2.93
C GLY A 55 -14.16 -1.04 -4.32
N VAL A 56 -12.99 -1.01 -4.94
CA VAL A 56 -12.86 -0.45 -6.30
C VAL A 56 -13.59 -1.27 -7.36
N LEU A 57 -13.94 -2.52 -7.04
CA LEU A 57 -14.73 -3.35 -7.96
C LEU A 57 -16.18 -2.89 -8.08
N PHE A 58 -16.69 -2.17 -7.09
CA PHE A 58 -18.09 -1.75 -7.04
C PHE A 58 -18.23 -0.27 -7.43
N PRO A 59 -18.89 0.05 -8.55
CA PRO A 59 -18.99 1.42 -9.03
C PRO A 59 -19.54 2.40 -7.99
N GLN A 60 -20.44 1.94 -7.11
CA GLN A 60 -21.09 2.79 -6.13
C GLN A 60 -20.12 3.34 -5.07
N VAL A 61 -19.06 2.60 -4.76
CA VAL A 61 -18.09 2.98 -3.73
C VAL A 61 -16.67 3.15 -4.27
N ARG A 62 -16.48 2.95 -5.57
CA ARG A 62 -15.15 2.98 -6.21
C ARG A 62 -14.39 4.28 -5.92
N PHE A 63 -15.07 5.41 -6.04
CA PHE A 63 -14.47 6.73 -5.77
C PHE A 63 -13.91 6.79 -4.35
N TRP A 64 -14.74 6.40 -3.37
CA TRP A 64 -14.33 6.42 -1.97
C TRP A 64 -13.24 5.41 -1.66
N ALA A 65 -13.35 4.20 -2.22
CA ALA A 65 -12.34 3.17 -2.07
C ALA A 65 -11.00 3.63 -2.66
N GLY A 66 -11.03 4.27 -3.83
CA GLY A 66 -9.83 4.80 -4.47
C GLY A 66 -9.15 5.86 -3.59
N TRP A 67 -9.91 6.82 -3.06
CA TRP A 67 -9.33 7.81 -2.16
C TRP A 67 -8.79 7.19 -0.87
N GLY A 68 -9.47 6.17 -0.36
CA GLY A 68 -8.97 5.42 0.79
C GLY A 68 -7.62 4.77 0.51
N LEU A 69 -7.45 4.18 -0.67
CA LEU A 69 -6.17 3.59 -1.07
C LEU A 69 -5.07 4.66 -1.24
N ILE A 70 -5.42 5.83 -1.78
CA ILE A 70 -4.46 6.93 -1.91
C ILE A 70 -4.00 7.40 -0.54
N LEU A 71 -4.94 7.59 0.40
CA LEU A 71 -4.59 7.97 1.77
C LEU A 71 -3.71 6.92 2.44
N LEU A 72 -3.99 5.66 2.20
CA LEU A 72 -3.17 4.57 2.75
C LEU A 72 -1.76 4.60 2.16
N LEU A 73 -1.63 4.81 0.85
CA LEU A 73 -0.31 4.93 0.21
C LEU A 73 0.48 6.10 0.80
N LEU A 74 -0.18 7.24 1.05
CA LEU A 74 0.47 8.37 1.69
C LEU A 74 0.88 8.03 3.13
N ALA A 75 0.04 7.28 3.84
CA ALA A 75 0.33 6.89 5.22
C ALA A 75 1.50 5.93 5.34
N VAL A 76 1.77 5.10 4.33
CA VAL A 76 2.92 4.19 4.35
C VAL A 76 4.20 4.81 3.79
N PHE A 77 4.13 6.02 3.26
CA PHE A 77 5.30 6.71 2.72
C PHE A 77 6.44 6.85 3.76
N PRO A 78 6.17 7.21 5.03
CA PRO A 78 7.21 7.24 6.05
C PRO A 78 7.96 5.91 6.21
N ALA A 79 7.27 4.77 6.04
CA ALA A 79 7.92 3.46 6.10
C ALA A 79 8.90 3.28 4.95
N ASN A 80 8.54 3.70 3.74
CA ASN A 80 9.44 3.63 2.59
C ASN A 80 10.64 4.55 2.77
N ILE A 81 10.44 5.75 3.31
CA ILE A 81 11.54 6.67 3.64
C ILE A 81 12.47 6.03 4.67
N HIS A 82 11.91 5.44 5.72
CA HIS A 82 12.67 4.78 6.77
C HIS A 82 13.56 3.67 6.19
N MET A 83 13.02 2.83 5.30
CA MET A 83 13.79 1.78 4.65
C MET A 83 14.97 2.35 3.84
N ALA A 84 14.73 3.40 3.07
CA ALA A 84 15.76 4.01 2.23
C ALA A 84 16.88 4.63 3.06
N LEU A 85 16.54 5.22 4.21
CA LEU A 85 17.50 5.86 5.09
C LEU A 85 18.25 4.88 5.99
N ASN A 86 17.79 3.64 6.11
CA ASN A 86 18.38 2.62 6.98
C ASN A 86 18.62 1.32 6.21
N PRO A 87 19.40 1.35 5.12
CA PRO A 87 19.57 0.19 4.25
C PRO A 87 20.22 -1.01 4.96
N GLU A 88 21.03 -0.77 5.99
CA GLU A 88 21.68 -1.83 6.75
C GLU A 88 20.68 -2.72 7.50
N ALA A 89 19.54 -2.17 7.89
CA ALA A 89 18.47 -2.95 8.54
C ALA A 89 17.70 -3.82 7.55
N PHE A 90 17.88 -3.58 6.25
CA PHE A 90 17.17 -4.28 5.18
C PHE A 90 18.17 -4.85 4.16
N SER A 91 19.23 -5.47 4.66
CA SER A 91 20.38 -5.92 3.86
C SER A 91 20.03 -6.97 2.81
N ARG A 92 18.89 -7.67 2.97
CA ARG A 92 18.44 -8.66 1.98
C ARG A 92 17.74 -8.02 0.78
N ILE A 93 17.45 -6.72 0.85
CA ILE A 93 16.80 -5.99 -0.22
C ILE A 93 17.86 -5.11 -0.88
N PRO A 94 17.98 -5.13 -2.22
CA PRO A 94 18.97 -4.27 -2.89
C PRO A 94 18.71 -2.79 -2.58
N GLY A 95 19.80 -2.04 -2.33
CA GLY A 95 19.69 -0.63 -1.95
C GLY A 95 18.93 0.21 -2.98
N TRP A 96 19.15 -0.04 -4.28
CA TRP A 96 18.44 0.68 -5.33
C TRP A 96 16.93 0.47 -5.23
N SER A 97 16.49 -0.72 -4.82
CA SER A 97 15.08 -1.05 -4.66
C SER A 97 14.43 -0.25 -3.53
N LEU A 98 15.17 0.02 -2.45
CA LEU A 98 14.66 0.81 -1.35
C LEU A 98 14.36 2.25 -1.80
N TRP A 99 15.24 2.83 -2.61
CA TRP A 99 15.03 4.17 -3.16
C TRP A 99 13.98 4.19 -4.28
N ALA A 100 13.91 3.14 -5.09
CA ALA A 100 12.93 3.04 -6.17
C ALA A 100 11.49 3.01 -5.66
N ARG A 101 11.26 2.55 -4.42
CA ARG A 101 9.92 2.53 -3.81
C ARG A 101 9.33 3.92 -3.65
N LEU A 102 10.16 4.95 -3.51
CA LEU A 102 9.69 6.32 -3.32
C LEU A 102 9.00 6.87 -4.56
N PRO A 103 9.63 6.90 -5.76
CA PRO A 103 8.93 7.33 -6.95
C PRO A 103 7.83 6.36 -7.38
N LEU A 104 8.00 5.05 -7.16
CA LEU A 104 6.98 4.06 -7.48
C LEU A 104 5.68 4.34 -6.72
N GLN A 105 5.77 4.80 -5.48
CA GLN A 105 4.61 5.13 -4.69
C GLN A 105 3.77 6.24 -5.35
N PHE A 106 4.42 7.25 -5.93
CA PHE A 106 3.70 8.29 -6.65
C PHE A 106 3.05 7.76 -7.93
N VAL A 107 3.71 6.82 -8.61
CA VAL A 107 3.12 6.15 -9.77
C VAL A 107 1.85 5.38 -9.37
N LEU A 108 1.90 4.67 -8.25
CA LEU A 108 0.73 3.94 -7.75
C LEU A 108 -0.40 4.88 -7.38
N ILE A 109 -0.11 6.00 -6.72
CA ILE A 109 -1.11 7.01 -6.38
C ILE A 109 -1.76 7.56 -7.65
N ALA A 110 -0.97 7.91 -8.66
CA ALA A 110 -1.49 8.40 -9.93
C ALA A 110 -2.38 7.36 -10.62
N TRP A 111 -1.98 6.10 -10.58
CA TRP A 111 -2.76 5.01 -11.17
C TRP A 111 -4.12 4.86 -10.48
N VAL A 112 -4.12 4.83 -9.14
CA VAL A 112 -5.38 4.74 -8.38
C VAL A 112 -6.28 5.93 -8.71
N TYR A 113 -5.72 7.13 -8.75
CA TYR A 113 -6.49 8.33 -9.05
C TYR A 113 -7.16 8.24 -10.43
N VAL A 114 -6.36 7.90 -11.44
CA VAL A 114 -6.87 7.84 -12.84
C VAL A 114 -7.91 6.74 -13.00
N ALA A 115 -7.68 5.58 -12.37
CA ALA A 115 -8.56 4.43 -12.56
C ALA A 115 -9.83 4.50 -11.72
N ALA A 116 -9.77 5.06 -10.50
CA ALA A 116 -10.87 4.96 -9.55
C ALA A 116 -11.48 6.30 -9.12
N CYS A 117 -10.71 7.39 -9.16
CA CYS A 117 -11.13 8.67 -8.56
C CYS A 117 -11.41 9.75 -9.59
N ARG A 118 -10.85 9.67 -10.78
CA ARG A 118 -11.07 10.66 -11.82
C ARG A 118 -12.50 10.54 -12.36
N PRO A 119 -13.22 11.69 -12.51
CA PRO A 119 -14.59 11.69 -13.04
C PRO A 119 -14.66 11.19 -14.47
#